data_960658c083967945dcb530277c08fb63
#
_entry.id   960658c083967945dcb530277c08fb63
#
_cell.length_a   1.000
_cell.length_b   1.000
_cell.length_c   1.000
_cell.angle_alpha   90.00
_cell.angle_beta   90.00
_cell.angle_gamma   90.00
#
_symmetry.space_group_name_H-M   'P 1'
#
loop_
_entity.id
_entity.type
_entity.pdbx_description
1 polymer ?
#
loop_
_entity_poly.entity_id
_entity_poly.type
_entity_poly.pdbx_seq_one_letter_code
_entity_poly.pdbx_strand_id
1 'polypeptide(L)'
;MADITRRFGWRHLRSAPTAHIRHHKRGNLAHDGRGLSFWYRSLSAALSEVPVDDRELAMAFHARTADFQDVTVQATVTYRVSDPALAADRLDFSVDPDTGSWRGAPLEQIATLLTETAQQHTLDVLARTPLAEALVDGVASVRERVATGLAAEPRLPATGIDVVAVRVVAIRPEAEVERALRTPAREQIQQEADRATYERRAVAVERERAIAENELASQIELARREEQLVDQRGTNARREAEEKAAADGVRTEAEAARKVRLARAEAEAARETGAARAEAQAAWLRVHGEVDPATLHALAATRLAENVPRIESLTLSPDVLTGLLAKLGRPEGRAESRAVGRREGRAGA
;
A
#
# COMPACT_ATOMS: atom_id res chain seq x y z
N MET A 1 -27.19 6.42 -4.68
CA MET A 1 -28.08 6.98 -5.72
C MET A 1 -29.36 6.19 -5.74
N ALA A 2 -30.50 6.87 -5.87
CA ALA A 2 -31.79 6.21 -5.94
C ALA A 2 -31.92 5.39 -7.22
N ASP A 3 -32.47 4.19 -7.08
CA ASP A 3 -32.78 3.33 -8.23
C ASP A 3 -34.11 3.75 -8.81
N ILE A 4 -34.13 4.16 -10.08
CA ILE A 4 -35.32 4.63 -10.78
C ILE A 4 -35.67 3.68 -11.91
N THR A 5 -36.81 2.98 -11.75
CA THR A 5 -37.32 2.07 -12.77
C THR A 5 -38.46 2.73 -13.56
N ARG A 6 -38.44 2.61 -14.88
CA ARG A 6 -39.43 3.18 -15.78
C ARG A 6 -40.51 2.16 -16.14
N ARG A 7 -41.78 2.51 -16.00
CA ARG A 7 -42.90 1.67 -16.43
C ARG A 7 -44.07 2.51 -16.91
N PHE A 8 -44.49 2.40 -18.17
CA PHE A 8 -45.69 3.02 -18.75
C PHE A 8 -45.91 4.52 -18.40
N GLY A 9 -44.88 5.35 -18.55
CA GLY A 9 -44.97 6.79 -18.25
C GLY A 9 -44.84 7.15 -16.75
N TRP A 10 -44.80 6.17 -15.87
CA TRP A 10 -44.51 6.32 -14.46
C TRP A 10 -43.05 5.94 -14.15
N ARG A 11 -42.56 6.50 -13.08
CA ARG A 11 -41.24 6.18 -12.52
C ARG A 11 -41.44 5.58 -11.12
N HIS A 12 -40.77 4.54 -10.83
CA HIS A 12 -40.70 3.97 -9.50
C HIS A 12 -39.32 4.27 -8.91
N LEU A 13 -39.27 5.01 -7.81
CA LEU A 13 -38.07 5.30 -7.05
C LEU A 13 -37.95 4.31 -5.91
N ARG A 14 -36.74 3.75 -5.73
CA ARG A 14 -36.35 2.99 -4.55
C ARG A 14 -35.06 3.59 -4.02
N SER A 15 -35.12 4.12 -2.77
CA SER A 15 -33.94 4.71 -2.15
C SER A 15 -33.23 3.73 -1.22
N ALA A 16 -31.93 3.94 -1.05
CA ALA A 16 -31.16 3.24 -0.01
C ALA A 16 -31.57 3.72 1.39
N PRO A 17 -31.44 2.90 2.44
CA PRO A 17 -31.69 3.30 3.83
C PRO A 17 -30.78 4.46 4.30
N THR A 18 -29.62 4.60 3.66
CA THR A 18 -28.62 5.65 3.90
C THR A 18 -28.85 6.91 3.11
N ALA A 19 -29.91 6.98 2.32
CA ALA A 19 -30.28 8.15 1.54
C ALA A 19 -31.65 8.68 2.01
N HIS A 20 -31.68 9.97 2.27
CA HIS A 20 -32.89 10.70 2.59
C HIS A 20 -33.46 11.32 1.31
N ILE A 21 -34.70 10.97 0.97
CA ILE A 21 -35.37 11.47 -0.23
C ILE A 21 -36.42 12.49 0.17
N ARG A 22 -36.42 13.64 -0.51
CA ARG A 22 -37.49 14.62 -0.48
C ARG A 22 -38.16 14.68 -1.86
N HIS A 23 -39.40 14.40 -1.91
CA HIS A 23 -40.21 14.44 -3.13
C HIS A 23 -41.26 15.53 -3.04
N HIS A 24 -41.15 16.51 -3.90
CA HIS A 24 -42.19 17.56 -4.10
C HIS A 24 -43.02 17.24 -5.33
N LYS A 25 -44.31 17.21 -5.15
CA LYS A 25 -45.29 17.05 -6.22
C LYS A 25 -46.05 18.35 -6.44
N ARG A 26 -45.86 18.99 -7.57
CA ARG A 26 -46.48 20.29 -7.88
C ARG A 26 -46.24 21.35 -6.80
N GLY A 27 -45.06 21.42 -6.26
CA GLY A 27 -44.67 22.37 -5.22
C GLY A 27 -44.98 21.95 -3.77
N ASN A 28 -45.75 20.91 -3.54
CA ASN A 28 -46.05 20.41 -2.20
C ASN A 28 -45.19 19.20 -1.86
N LEU A 29 -44.71 19.13 -0.61
CA LEU A 29 -43.95 17.98 -0.08
C LEU A 29 -44.89 16.76 -0.02
N ALA A 30 -44.58 15.73 -0.78
CA ALA A 30 -45.38 14.51 -0.88
C ALA A 30 -44.77 13.34 -0.12
N HIS A 31 -43.45 13.20 -0.17
CA HIS A 31 -42.72 12.18 0.55
C HIS A 31 -41.43 12.80 1.12
N ASP A 32 -41.10 12.46 2.36
CA ASP A 32 -39.91 12.91 3.07
C ASP A 32 -39.45 11.81 4.02
N GLY A 33 -38.24 11.28 3.82
CA GLY A 33 -37.71 10.21 4.65
C GLY A 33 -36.63 9.34 4.00
N ARG A 34 -36.24 8.29 4.73
CA ARG A 34 -35.19 7.33 4.34
C ARG A 34 -35.81 6.02 3.84
N GLY A 35 -35.13 5.34 2.92
CA GLY A 35 -35.56 4.01 2.47
C GLY A 35 -36.94 4.00 1.77
N LEU A 36 -37.33 5.10 1.17
CA LEU A 36 -38.63 5.26 0.55
C LEU A 36 -38.70 4.49 -0.78
N SER A 37 -39.94 4.03 -1.08
CA SER A 37 -40.26 3.37 -2.34
C SER A 37 -41.65 3.86 -2.79
N PHE A 38 -41.72 4.58 -3.92
CA PHE A 38 -42.96 5.13 -4.41
C PHE A 38 -42.96 5.37 -5.92
N TRP A 39 -44.18 5.52 -6.46
CA TRP A 39 -44.40 5.85 -7.87
C TRP A 39 -44.65 7.35 -8.05
N TYR A 40 -44.05 7.92 -9.10
CA TYR A 40 -44.24 9.33 -9.44
C TYR A 40 -44.25 9.56 -10.95
N ARG A 41 -44.62 10.78 -11.35
CA ARG A 41 -44.52 11.25 -12.75
C ARG A 41 -43.38 12.27 -12.84
N SER A 42 -42.46 12.06 -13.77
CA SER A 42 -41.27 12.90 -13.96
C SER A 42 -41.62 14.38 -14.15
N LEU A 43 -42.66 14.69 -14.97
CA LEU A 43 -43.07 16.06 -15.27
C LEU A 43 -43.60 16.89 -14.08
N SER A 44 -43.98 16.24 -13.00
CA SER A 44 -44.60 16.95 -11.84
C SER A 44 -43.82 16.70 -10.54
N ALA A 45 -42.68 16.03 -10.61
CA ALA A 45 -41.86 15.68 -9.48
C ALA A 45 -40.56 16.49 -9.45
N ALA A 46 -40.25 17.07 -8.30
CA ALA A 46 -38.89 17.50 -7.94
C ALA A 46 -38.40 16.58 -6.86
N LEU A 47 -37.23 15.98 -7.10
CA LEU A 47 -36.63 15.02 -6.21
C LEU A 47 -35.30 15.55 -5.69
N SER A 48 -35.03 15.37 -4.40
CA SER A 48 -33.72 15.60 -3.79
C SER A 48 -33.30 14.34 -3.05
N GLU A 49 -32.07 13.93 -3.21
CA GLU A 49 -31.48 12.79 -2.54
C GLU A 49 -30.26 13.24 -1.72
N VAL A 50 -30.38 13.19 -0.43
CA VAL A 50 -29.32 13.60 0.52
C VAL A 50 -28.75 12.35 1.19
N PRO A 51 -27.47 12.08 1.05
CA PRO A 51 -26.82 11.00 1.76
C PRO A 51 -26.72 11.33 3.25
N VAL A 52 -27.02 10.36 4.12
CA VAL A 52 -26.99 10.50 5.58
C VAL A 52 -25.98 9.57 6.25
N ASP A 53 -25.21 8.87 5.43
CA ASP A 53 -24.05 8.07 5.85
C ASP A 53 -22.89 8.96 6.26
N ASP A 54 -22.02 8.43 7.13
CA ASP A 54 -20.76 9.08 7.45
C ASP A 54 -19.85 8.99 6.24
N ARG A 55 -19.31 10.14 5.82
CA ARG A 55 -18.46 10.28 4.63
C ARG A 55 -17.09 10.76 5.01
N GLU A 56 -16.10 10.22 4.37
CA GLU A 56 -14.70 10.62 4.54
C GLU A 56 -14.27 11.46 3.34
N LEU A 57 -13.74 12.64 3.65
CA LEU A 57 -13.10 13.53 2.70
C LEU A 57 -11.61 13.53 2.96
N ALA A 58 -10.86 12.90 2.06
CA ALA A 58 -9.41 13.02 2.05
C ALA A 58 -9.01 14.31 1.35
N MET A 59 -8.10 15.07 1.97
CA MET A 59 -7.61 16.33 1.46
C MET A 59 -6.09 16.41 1.57
N ALA A 60 -5.47 17.07 0.63
CA ALA A 60 -4.06 17.38 0.64
C ALA A 60 -3.86 18.81 0.15
N PHE A 61 -3.13 19.60 0.89
CA PHE A 61 -2.86 21.00 0.55
C PHE A 61 -1.48 21.43 1.01
N HIS A 62 -0.97 22.47 0.39
CA HIS A 62 0.32 23.04 0.73
C HIS A 62 0.14 24.13 1.77
N ALA A 63 1.07 24.20 2.69
CA ALA A 63 1.18 25.23 3.72
C ALA A 63 2.63 25.65 3.86
N ARG A 64 2.84 26.84 4.42
CA ARG A 64 4.18 27.36 4.69
C ARG A 64 4.36 27.53 6.19
N THR A 65 5.50 27.08 6.70
CA THR A 65 5.89 27.22 8.09
C THR A 65 6.48 28.63 8.38
N ALA A 66 6.69 28.92 9.66
CA ALA A 66 7.24 30.23 10.10
C ALA A 66 8.65 30.53 9.54
N ASP A 67 9.40 29.47 9.25
CA ASP A 67 10.75 29.53 8.65
C ASP A 67 10.72 29.42 7.11
N PHE A 68 9.57 29.72 6.50
CA PHE A 68 9.35 29.77 5.06
C PHE A 68 9.56 28.44 4.32
N GLN A 69 9.44 27.31 5.03
CA GLN A 69 9.52 26.01 4.40
C GLN A 69 8.13 25.54 3.94
N ASP A 70 8.07 25.03 2.72
CA ASP A 70 6.84 24.50 2.17
C ASP A 70 6.61 23.05 2.68
N VAL A 71 5.40 22.80 3.17
CA VAL A 71 4.98 21.50 3.67
C VAL A 71 3.66 21.08 3.04
N THR A 72 3.51 19.80 2.79
CA THR A 72 2.24 19.20 2.35
C THR A 72 1.56 18.57 3.54
N VAL A 73 0.36 19.02 3.83
CA VAL A 73 -0.50 18.49 4.88
C VAL A 73 -1.51 17.54 4.27
N GLN A 74 -1.58 16.33 4.79
CA GLN A 74 -2.57 15.32 4.42
C GLN A 74 -3.51 15.13 5.60
N ALA A 75 -4.79 15.31 5.36
CA ALA A 75 -5.83 15.17 6.38
C ALA A 75 -7.05 14.45 5.82
N THR A 76 -7.84 13.90 6.71
CA THR A 76 -9.14 13.29 6.40
C THR A 76 -10.17 13.83 7.39
N VAL A 77 -11.26 14.37 6.86
CA VAL A 77 -12.40 14.83 7.65
C VAL A 77 -13.55 13.88 7.42
N THR A 78 -14.07 13.31 8.50
CA THR A 78 -15.29 12.53 8.49
C THR A 78 -16.46 13.46 8.82
N TYR A 79 -17.44 13.53 7.97
CA TYR A 79 -18.63 14.36 8.12
C TYR A 79 -19.90 13.57 7.79
N ARG A 80 -21.02 14.05 8.30
CA ARG A 80 -22.35 13.53 7.96
C ARG A 80 -23.35 14.67 7.76
N VAL A 81 -24.39 14.39 7.02
CA VAL A 81 -25.55 15.28 6.95
C VAL A 81 -26.50 14.92 8.08
N SER A 82 -26.52 15.74 9.14
CA SER A 82 -27.38 15.54 10.31
C SER A 82 -28.81 15.99 10.08
N ASP A 83 -29.00 17.09 9.33
CA ASP A 83 -30.30 17.58 8.90
C ASP A 83 -30.43 17.57 7.37
N PRO A 84 -30.97 16.46 6.80
CA PRO A 84 -31.14 16.34 5.36
C PRO A 84 -32.12 17.35 4.76
N ALA A 85 -33.10 17.83 5.54
CA ALA A 85 -34.07 18.79 5.07
C ALA A 85 -33.37 20.14 4.86
N LEU A 86 -32.65 20.60 5.84
CA LEU A 86 -31.90 21.84 5.78
C LEU A 86 -30.81 21.79 4.69
N ALA A 87 -30.14 20.65 4.56
CA ALA A 87 -29.11 20.44 3.53
C ALA A 87 -29.73 20.55 2.11
N ALA A 88 -30.89 19.92 1.88
CA ALA A 88 -31.57 19.99 0.59
C ALA A 88 -32.10 21.39 0.25
N ASP A 89 -32.34 22.22 1.26
CA ASP A 89 -32.81 23.62 1.05
C ASP A 89 -31.63 24.58 0.80
N ARG A 90 -30.42 24.22 1.20
CA ARG A 90 -29.23 25.07 1.09
C ARG A 90 -28.26 24.65 -0.01
N LEU A 91 -28.23 23.37 -0.33
CA LEU A 91 -27.36 22.76 -1.34
C LEU A 91 -28.20 22.07 -2.41
N ASP A 92 -27.74 22.13 -3.66
CA ASP A 92 -28.48 21.52 -4.78
C ASP A 92 -28.31 20.00 -4.82
N PHE A 93 -29.05 19.31 -3.95
CA PHE A 93 -29.21 17.86 -3.98
C PHE A 93 -30.28 17.38 -4.96
N SER A 94 -30.69 18.23 -5.90
CA SER A 94 -31.73 17.87 -6.88
C SER A 94 -31.26 16.71 -7.76
N VAL A 95 -32.18 15.78 -7.96
CA VAL A 95 -31.95 14.56 -8.74
C VAL A 95 -32.77 14.66 -10.03
N ASP A 96 -32.15 14.23 -11.11
CA ASP A 96 -32.89 14.08 -12.37
C ASP A 96 -33.95 12.98 -12.20
N PRO A 97 -35.25 13.32 -12.40
CA PRO A 97 -36.34 12.38 -12.15
C PRO A 97 -36.37 11.21 -13.14
N ASP A 98 -35.60 11.24 -14.18
CA ASP A 98 -35.52 10.16 -15.17
C ASP A 98 -34.32 9.22 -14.98
N THR A 99 -33.19 9.77 -14.58
CA THR A 99 -31.92 9.01 -14.45
C THR A 99 -31.56 8.68 -13.01
N GLY A 100 -32.04 9.44 -12.03
CA GLY A 100 -31.67 9.28 -10.63
C GLY A 100 -30.30 9.89 -10.28
N SER A 101 -29.63 10.56 -11.20
CA SER A 101 -28.37 11.23 -10.97
C SER A 101 -28.57 12.63 -10.40
N TRP A 102 -27.68 13.11 -9.56
CA TRP A 102 -27.69 14.51 -9.14
C TRP A 102 -27.49 15.43 -10.33
N ARG A 103 -28.24 16.54 -10.36
CA ARG A 103 -28.08 17.59 -11.35
C ARG A 103 -26.89 18.50 -11.04
N GLY A 104 -26.66 18.76 -9.78
CA GLY A 104 -25.51 19.50 -9.27
C GLY A 104 -24.41 18.60 -8.71
N ALA A 105 -23.42 19.23 -8.12
CA ALA A 105 -22.32 18.57 -7.41
C ALA A 105 -22.32 18.99 -5.92
N PRO A 106 -23.38 18.67 -5.14
CA PRO A 106 -23.48 19.14 -3.76
C PRO A 106 -22.36 18.61 -2.86
N LEU A 107 -21.90 17.41 -3.10
CA LEU A 107 -20.78 16.82 -2.32
C LEU A 107 -19.46 17.53 -2.60
N GLU A 108 -19.25 18.02 -3.81
CA GLU A 108 -18.05 18.82 -4.14
C GLU A 108 -18.11 20.20 -3.47
N GLN A 109 -19.28 20.80 -3.37
CA GLN A 109 -19.45 22.07 -2.65
C GLN A 109 -19.16 21.90 -1.15
N ILE A 110 -19.63 20.80 -0.54
CA ILE A 110 -19.33 20.45 0.85
C ILE A 110 -17.83 20.20 1.00
N ALA A 111 -17.24 19.42 0.09
CA ALA A 111 -15.82 19.12 0.10
C ALA A 111 -14.96 20.38 0.00
N THR A 112 -15.34 21.32 -0.87
CA THR A 112 -14.64 22.61 -1.02
C THR A 112 -14.72 23.42 0.27
N LEU A 113 -15.92 23.56 0.86
CA LEU A 113 -16.11 24.29 2.12
C LEU A 113 -15.26 23.70 3.25
N LEU A 114 -15.30 22.38 3.42
CA LEU A 114 -14.52 21.69 4.46
C LEU A 114 -13.03 21.83 4.23
N THR A 115 -12.58 21.71 2.97
CA THR A 115 -11.16 21.83 2.61
C THR A 115 -10.66 23.24 2.83
N GLU A 116 -11.37 24.27 2.37
CA GLU A 116 -10.99 25.67 2.54
C GLU A 116 -10.90 26.04 4.04
N THR A 117 -11.90 25.64 4.82
CA THR A 117 -11.92 25.91 6.26
C THR A 117 -10.79 25.17 6.97
N ALA A 118 -10.57 23.91 6.68
CA ALA A 118 -9.48 23.12 7.24
C ALA A 118 -8.11 23.69 6.84
N GLN A 119 -7.94 24.09 5.59
CA GLN A 119 -6.73 24.72 5.10
C GLN A 119 -6.45 26.02 5.82
N GLN A 120 -7.44 26.89 5.98
CA GLN A 120 -7.29 28.15 6.68
C GLN A 120 -6.79 27.95 8.11
N HIS A 121 -7.42 27.06 8.88
CA HIS A 121 -7.01 26.78 10.25
C HIS A 121 -5.64 26.11 10.35
N THR A 122 -5.28 25.30 9.35
CA THR A 122 -3.94 24.72 9.27
C THR A 122 -2.88 25.78 9.00
N LEU A 123 -3.16 26.69 8.06
CA LEU A 123 -2.25 27.80 7.76
C LEU A 123 -2.03 28.71 8.98
N ASP A 124 -3.08 28.98 9.76
CA ASP A 124 -2.99 29.77 11.00
C ASP A 124 -2.01 29.16 12.02
N VAL A 125 -1.92 27.84 12.10
CA VAL A 125 -0.98 27.14 12.98
C VAL A 125 0.41 27.12 12.39
N LEU A 126 0.53 26.62 11.16
CA LEU A 126 1.84 26.38 10.54
C LEU A 126 2.61 27.66 10.23
N ALA A 127 1.93 28.76 9.91
CA ALA A 127 2.57 30.05 9.70
C ALA A 127 3.29 30.60 10.95
N ARG A 128 2.97 30.06 12.14
CA ARG A 128 3.60 30.47 13.41
C ARG A 128 4.55 29.43 13.97
N THR A 129 4.59 28.26 13.38
CA THR A 129 5.35 27.09 13.86
C THR A 129 6.55 26.85 12.96
N PRO A 130 7.78 26.74 13.49
CA PRO A 130 8.94 26.37 12.70
C PRO A 130 8.84 24.92 12.23
N LEU A 131 9.52 24.59 11.13
CA LEU A 131 9.43 23.26 10.50
C LEU A 131 9.73 22.12 11.47
N ALA A 132 10.78 22.26 12.28
CA ALA A 132 11.18 21.21 13.23
C ALA A 132 10.07 20.86 14.22
N GLU A 133 9.37 21.85 14.76
CA GLU A 133 8.26 21.71 15.67
C GLU A 133 6.99 21.20 14.94
N ALA A 134 6.77 21.70 13.73
CA ALA A 134 5.66 21.27 12.89
C ALA A 134 5.74 19.77 12.54
N LEU A 135 6.93 19.21 12.42
CA LEU A 135 7.13 17.78 12.13
C LEU A 135 6.97 16.88 13.36
N VAL A 136 7.22 17.40 14.58
CA VAL A 136 7.13 16.63 15.83
C VAL A 136 5.72 16.75 16.42
N ASP A 137 5.27 17.95 16.70
CA ASP A 137 4.01 18.23 17.43
C ASP A 137 2.91 18.79 16.54
N GLY A 138 3.25 19.19 15.32
CA GLY A 138 2.33 19.85 14.41
C GLY A 138 1.10 19.03 14.04
N VAL A 139 1.21 17.71 13.94
CA VAL A 139 0.08 16.83 13.65
C VAL A 139 -1.02 16.96 14.71
N ALA A 140 -0.65 17.00 15.98
CA ALA A 140 -1.60 17.12 17.07
C ALA A 140 -2.20 18.54 17.14
N SER A 141 -1.36 19.56 17.03
CA SER A 141 -1.76 20.96 17.06
C SER A 141 -2.68 21.35 15.91
N VAL A 142 -2.35 20.91 14.69
CA VAL A 142 -3.18 21.14 13.50
C VAL A 142 -4.50 20.41 13.63
N ARG A 143 -4.50 19.13 14.06
CA ARG A 143 -5.73 18.36 14.26
C ARG A 143 -6.69 19.05 15.23
N GLU A 144 -6.18 19.49 16.38
CA GLU A 144 -6.99 20.16 17.39
C GLU A 144 -7.54 21.50 16.88
N ARG A 145 -6.70 22.30 16.25
CA ARG A 145 -7.09 23.58 15.68
C ARG A 145 -8.13 23.45 14.56
N VAL A 146 -7.93 22.50 13.65
CA VAL A 146 -8.87 22.24 12.56
C VAL A 146 -10.19 21.70 13.11
N ALA A 147 -10.14 20.76 14.07
CA ALA A 147 -11.36 20.23 14.69
C ALA A 147 -12.16 21.33 15.39
N THR A 148 -11.50 22.20 16.17
CA THR A 148 -12.14 23.33 16.85
C THR A 148 -12.66 24.34 15.83
N GLY A 149 -11.90 24.63 14.79
CA GLY A 149 -12.28 25.58 13.75
C GLY A 149 -13.49 25.12 12.93
N LEU A 150 -13.51 23.87 12.51
CA LEU A 150 -14.66 23.28 11.82
C LEU A 150 -15.91 23.20 12.72
N ALA A 151 -15.75 22.87 14.00
CA ALA A 151 -16.85 22.89 14.95
C ALA A 151 -17.42 24.30 15.21
N ALA A 152 -16.60 25.32 15.11
CA ALA A 152 -16.97 26.72 15.27
C ALA A 152 -17.49 27.37 13.95
N GLU A 153 -17.38 26.72 12.81
CA GLU A 153 -17.80 27.26 11.50
C GLU A 153 -19.32 27.31 11.40
N PRO A 154 -19.93 28.51 11.41
CA PRO A 154 -21.40 28.64 11.45
C PRO A 154 -22.09 28.16 10.17
N ARG A 155 -21.36 28.07 9.06
CA ARG A 155 -21.91 27.63 7.76
C ARG A 155 -22.24 26.14 7.77
N LEU A 156 -21.51 25.33 8.57
CA LEU A 156 -21.73 23.88 8.63
C LEU A 156 -23.09 23.55 9.26
N PRO A 157 -23.40 23.98 10.50
CA PRO A 157 -24.73 23.73 11.06
C PRO A 157 -25.84 24.46 10.27
N ALA A 158 -25.56 25.62 9.67
CA ALA A 158 -26.53 26.31 8.82
C ALA A 158 -26.87 25.55 7.53
N THR A 159 -26.06 24.59 7.11
CA THR A 159 -26.29 23.68 6.00
C THR A 159 -26.66 22.25 6.44
N GLY A 160 -26.87 22.01 7.75
CA GLY A 160 -27.22 20.70 8.28
C GLY A 160 -26.08 19.68 8.23
N ILE A 161 -24.84 20.12 8.25
CA ILE A 161 -23.65 19.27 8.16
C ILE A 161 -22.94 19.25 9.51
N ASP A 162 -22.63 18.05 10.02
CA ASP A 162 -21.83 17.84 11.22
C ASP A 162 -20.49 17.21 10.88
N VAL A 163 -19.44 17.71 11.50
CA VAL A 163 -18.12 17.10 11.45
C VAL A 163 -18.00 16.06 12.57
N VAL A 164 -17.78 14.82 12.21
CA VAL A 164 -17.67 13.70 13.16
C VAL A 164 -16.26 13.56 13.70
N ALA A 165 -15.26 13.63 12.82
CA ALA A 165 -13.86 13.46 13.19
C ALA A 165 -12.93 14.17 12.21
N VAL A 166 -11.81 14.64 12.73
CA VAL A 166 -10.70 15.18 11.96
C VAL A 166 -9.46 14.35 12.25
N ARG A 167 -8.81 13.88 11.20
CA ARG A 167 -7.55 13.14 11.28
C ARG A 167 -6.52 13.84 10.41
N VAL A 168 -5.41 14.22 10.98
CA VAL A 168 -4.23 14.65 10.23
C VAL A 168 -3.33 13.43 10.07
N VAL A 169 -3.10 13.03 8.84
CA VAL A 169 -2.37 11.80 8.52
C VAL A 169 -0.86 12.07 8.56
N ALA A 170 -0.42 13.16 7.93
CA ALA A 170 0.98 13.51 7.86
C ALA A 170 1.15 14.99 7.53
N ILE A 171 2.25 15.55 8.03
CA ILE A 171 2.83 16.81 7.57
C ILE A 171 4.17 16.43 6.97
N ARG A 172 4.34 16.67 5.67
CA ARG A 172 5.56 16.31 4.94
C ARG A 172 6.22 17.56 4.38
N PRO A 173 7.49 17.80 4.67
CA PRO A 173 8.25 18.87 4.03
C PRO A 173 8.52 18.49 2.58
N GLU A 174 9.00 19.46 1.82
CA GLU A 174 9.46 19.23 0.46
C GLU A 174 10.59 18.19 0.43
N ALA A 175 10.67 17.42 -0.65
CA ALA A 175 11.56 16.27 -0.75
C ALA A 175 13.05 16.62 -0.55
N GLU A 176 13.45 17.82 -0.92
CA GLU A 176 14.84 18.28 -0.71
C GLU A 176 15.12 18.55 0.77
N VAL A 177 14.19 19.19 1.46
CA VAL A 177 14.30 19.50 2.89
C VAL A 177 14.23 18.20 3.70
N GLU A 178 13.37 17.27 3.31
CA GLU A 178 13.29 15.94 3.94
C GLU A 178 14.62 15.17 3.84
N ARG A 179 15.27 15.24 2.67
CA ARG A 179 16.60 14.66 2.48
C ARG A 179 17.66 15.32 3.35
N ALA A 180 17.65 16.66 3.39
CA ALA A 180 18.59 17.41 4.20
C ALA A 180 18.43 17.12 5.70
N LEU A 181 17.21 16.99 6.20
CA LEU A 181 16.92 16.64 7.60
C LEU A 181 17.34 15.21 7.95
N ARG A 182 17.28 14.30 6.99
CA ARG A 182 17.69 12.89 7.19
C ARG A 182 19.21 12.69 7.14
N THR A 183 19.94 13.59 6.46
CA THR A 183 21.39 13.45 6.27
C THR A 183 22.15 13.44 7.60
N PRO A 184 21.99 14.39 8.54
CA PRO A 184 22.73 14.39 9.79
C PRO A 184 22.42 13.18 10.68
N ALA A 185 21.18 12.72 10.69
CA ALA A 185 20.82 11.53 11.44
C ALA A 185 21.46 10.24 10.86
N ARG A 186 21.55 10.17 9.53
CA ARG A 186 22.26 9.08 8.87
C ARG A 186 23.76 9.11 9.13
N GLU A 187 24.35 10.31 9.09
CA GLU A 187 25.77 10.50 9.38
C GLU A 187 26.10 10.12 10.83
N GLN A 188 25.24 10.50 11.79
CA GLN A 188 25.42 10.10 13.19
C GLN A 188 25.35 8.57 13.38
N ILE A 189 24.35 7.93 12.80
CA ILE A 189 24.24 6.46 12.85
C ILE A 189 25.43 5.80 12.18
N GLN A 190 25.90 6.34 11.05
CA GLN A 190 27.09 5.84 10.38
C GLN A 190 28.34 5.99 11.23
N GLN A 191 28.53 7.20 11.84
CA GLN A 191 29.64 7.45 12.75
C GLN A 191 29.64 6.54 13.99
N GLU A 192 28.45 6.30 14.58
CA GLU A 192 28.33 5.36 15.72
C GLU A 192 28.60 3.91 15.30
N ALA A 193 28.11 3.50 14.14
CA ALA A 193 28.39 2.17 13.60
C ALA A 193 29.88 1.98 13.26
N ASP A 194 30.48 3.01 12.66
CA ASP A 194 31.92 3.01 12.37
C ASP A 194 32.74 3.01 13.65
N ARG A 195 32.37 3.82 14.65
CA ARG A 195 33.02 3.85 15.96
C ARG A 195 32.94 2.50 16.67
N ALA A 196 31.75 1.89 16.73
CA ALA A 196 31.57 0.55 17.32
C ALA A 196 32.35 -0.55 16.55
N THR A 197 32.53 -0.35 15.25
CA THR A 197 33.33 -1.27 14.41
C THR A 197 34.81 -1.06 14.64
N TYR A 198 35.23 0.20 14.79
CA TYR A 198 36.62 0.52 15.13
C TYR A 198 37.00 0.06 16.54
N GLU A 199 36.14 0.23 17.55
CA GLU A 199 36.35 -0.25 18.90
C GLU A 199 36.48 -1.78 18.95
N ARG A 200 35.64 -2.51 18.25
CA ARG A 200 35.74 -3.98 18.13
C ARG A 200 36.99 -4.41 17.38
N ARG A 201 37.38 -3.68 16.32
CA ARG A 201 38.65 -3.96 15.61
C ARG A 201 39.86 -3.61 16.43
N ALA A 202 39.84 -2.52 17.20
CA ALA A 202 40.92 -2.15 18.09
C ALA A 202 41.18 -3.24 19.13
N VAL A 203 40.13 -3.77 19.77
CA VAL A 203 40.22 -4.88 20.72
C VAL A 203 40.70 -6.19 20.04
N ALA A 204 40.28 -6.45 18.81
CA ALA A 204 40.75 -7.60 18.05
C ALA A 204 42.23 -7.47 17.66
N VAL A 205 42.62 -6.26 17.20
CA VAL A 205 44.03 -5.97 16.84
C VAL A 205 44.97 -5.96 18.06
N GLU A 206 44.49 -5.48 19.24
CA GLU A 206 45.29 -5.60 20.48
C GLU A 206 45.48 -7.07 20.88
N ARG A 207 44.47 -7.90 20.71
CA ARG A 207 44.60 -9.34 20.94
C ARG A 207 45.51 -10.03 19.91
N GLU A 208 45.43 -9.65 18.66
CA GLU A 208 46.35 -10.16 17.62
C GLU A 208 47.76 -9.61 17.77
N ARG A 209 47.91 -8.34 18.20
CA ARG A 209 49.22 -7.79 18.52
C ARG A 209 49.89 -8.54 19.68
N ALA A 210 49.15 -8.87 20.73
CA ALA A 210 49.64 -9.66 21.84
C ALA A 210 50.15 -11.08 21.40
N ILE A 211 49.65 -11.55 20.29
CA ILE A 211 50.07 -12.84 19.70
C ILE A 211 51.19 -12.63 18.66
N ALA A 212 51.15 -11.52 17.93
CA ALA A 212 52.09 -11.27 16.81
C ALA A 212 53.36 -10.47 17.18
N GLU A 213 53.45 -9.91 18.41
CA GLU A 213 54.64 -9.15 18.84
C GLU A 213 55.95 -9.94 18.82
N ASN A 214 55.89 -11.26 18.67
CA ASN A 214 57.06 -12.12 18.55
C ASN A 214 57.51 -12.47 17.12
N GLU A 215 56.75 -12.14 16.09
CA GLU A 215 57.07 -12.67 14.76
C GLU A 215 57.45 -11.66 13.65
N LEU A 216 57.30 -10.35 13.79
CA LEU A 216 57.45 -9.55 12.56
C LEU A 216 57.87 -8.07 12.71
N ALA A 217 59.10 -7.81 13.22
CA ALA A 217 59.68 -6.46 13.18
C ALA A 217 60.07 -5.99 11.75
N SER A 218 60.27 -6.87 10.81
CA SER A 218 60.74 -6.53 9.45
C SER A 218 59.65 -6.42 8.38
N GLN A 219 58.41 -6.91 8.61
CA GLN A 219 57.33 -6.80 7.66
C GLN A 219 56.41 -5.61 7.91
N ILE A 220 56.56 -4.92 9.04
CA ILE A 220 55.68 -3.81 9.48
C ILE A 220 55.74 -2.59 8.56
N GLU A 221 56.90 -2.30 7.99
CA GLU A 221 57.04 -1.13 7.14
C GLU A 221 56.48 -1.31 5.72
N LEU A 222 56.55 -2.50 5.18
CA LEU A 222 55.90 -2.82 3.88
C LEU A 222 54.39 -2.95 4.03
N ALA A 223 53.92 -3.61 5.11
CA ALA A 223 52.50 -3.70 5.40
C ALA A 223 51.85 -2.32 5.64
N ARG A 224 52.59 -1.38 6.30
CA ARG A 224 52.08 -0.02 6.48
C ARG A 224 51.89 0.77 5.17
N ARG A 225 52.79 0.59 4.21
CA ARG A 225 52.66 1.26 2.90
C ARG A 225 51.56 0.65 2.02
N GLU A 226 51.43 -0.66 2.09
CA GLU A 226 50.30 -1.34 1.41
C GLU A 226 48.96 -1.03 2.05
N GLU A 227 48.90 -0.91 3.39
CA GLU A 227 47.71 -0.53 4.14
C GLU A 227 47.24 0.89 3.78
N GLN A 228 48.20 1.86 3.66
CA GLN A 228 47.88 3.23 3.21
C GLN A 228 47.36 3.29 1.75
N LEU A 229 47.92 2.46 0.87
CA LEU A 229 47.49 2.36 -0.52
C LEU A 229 46.13 1.64 -0.65
N VAL A 230 45.88 0.63 0.18
CA VAL A 230 44.61 -0.08 0.25
C VAL A 230 43.54 0.79 0.88
N ASP A 231 43.88 1.57 1.92
CA ASP A 231 42.94 2.53 2.52
C ASP A 231 42.56 3.66 1.58
N GLN A 232 43.49 4.18 0.82
CA GLN A 232 43.22 5.20 -0.18
C GLN A 232 42.34 4.66 -1.34
N ARG A 233 42.61 3.42 -1.77
CA ARG A 233 41.79 2.74 -2.77
C ARG A 233 40.44 2.29 -2.19
N GLY A 234 40.43 1.85 -0.90
CA GLY A 234 39.24 1.46 -0.16
C GLY A 234 38.28 2.64 0.13
N THR A 235 38.84 3.83 0.45
CA THR A 235 38.02 5.04 0.65
C THR A 235 37.39 5.55 -0.66
N ASN A 236 38.13 5.46 -1.77
CA ASN A 236 37.57 5.82 -3.07
C ASN A 236 36.54 4.77 -3.55
N ALA A 237 36.82 3.47 -3.37
CA ALA A 237 35.86 2.42 -3.73
C ALA A 237 34.64 2.38 -2.80
N ARG A 238 34.79 2.78 -1.51
CA ARG A 238 33.63 2.95 -0.62
C ARG A 238 32.73 4.10 -1.02
N ARG A 239 33.31 5.25 -1.38
CA ARG A 239 32.51 6.37 -1.94
C ARG A 239 31.75 5.95 -3.19
N GLU A 240 32.42 5.27 -4.12
CA GLU A 240 31.75 4.75 -5.33
C GLU A 240 30.72 3.65 -5.01
N ALA A 241 31.01 2.77 -4.03
CA ALA A 241 30.08 1.72 -3.61
C ALA A 241 28.88 2.28 -2.81
N GLU A 242 29.10 3.31 -1.98
CA GLU A 242 28.02 4.00 -1.26
C GLU A 242 27.10 4.76 -2.22
N GLU A 243 27.66 5.43 -3.22
CA GLU A 243 26.87 6.09 -4.25
C GLU A 243 26.11 5.08 -5.14
N LYS A 244 26.76 3.97 -5.50
CA LYS A 244 26.11 2.86 -6.23
C LYS A 244 25.09 2.13 -5.36
N ALA A 245 25.41 1.82 -4.11
CA ALA A 245 24.50 1.13 -3.21
C ALA A 245 23.28 2.01 -2.84
N ALA A 246 23.45 3.33 -2.74
CA ALA A 246 22.34 4.25 -2.58
C ALA A 246 21.43 4.25 -3.84
N ALA A 247 22.03 4.27 -5.03
CA ALA A 247 21.31 4.22 -6.29
C ALA A 247 20.63 2.83 -6.51
N ASP A 248 21.35 1.75 -6.20
CA ASP A 248 20.83 0.38 -6.33
C ASP A 248 19.85 0.02 -5.20
N GLY A 249 19.99 0.60 -4.00
CA GLY A 249 19.03 0.49 -2.91
C GLY A 249 17.66 1.05 -3.29
N VAL A 250 17.65 2.27 -3.83
CA VAL A 250 16.41 2.89 -4.33
C VAL A 250 15.78 2.05 -5.45
N ARG A 251 16.62 1.44 -6.31
CA ARG A 251 16.16 0.60 -7.41
C ARG A 251 15.62 -0.75 -6.91
N THR A 252 16.33 -1.39 -5.98
CA THR A 252 15.88 -2.67 -5.40
C THR A 252 14.68 -2.52 -4.47
N GLU A 253 14.55 -1.42 -3.73
CA GLU A 253 13.34 -1.12 -2.97
C GLU A 253 12.13 -0.91 -3.88
N ALA A 254 12.32 -0.19 -5.00
CA ALA A 254 11.27 0.00 -5.99
C ALA A 254 10.87 -1.34 -6.67
N GLU A 255 11.86 -2.19 -6.99
CA GLU A 255 11.62 -3.52 -7.56
C GLU A 255 11.02 -4.50 -6.53
N ALA A 256 11.48 -4.48 -5.28
CA ALA A 256 10.93 -5.29 -4.20
C ALA A 256 9.49 -4.87 -3.87
N ALA A 257 9.23 -3.57 -3.79
CA ALA A 257 7.88 -3.06 -3.60
C ALA A 257 6.93 -3.47 -4.75
N ARG A 258 7.44 -3.48 -5.97
CA ARG A 258 6.69 -3.96 -7.14
C ARG A 258 6.44 -5.47 -7.08
N LYS A 259 7.46 -6.26 -6.73
CA LYS A 259 7.33 -7.73 -6.57
C LYS A 259 6.39 -8.10 -5.41
N VAL A 260 6.48 -7.39 -4.28
CA VAL A 260 5.58 -7.61 -3.14
C VAL A 260 4.13 -7.27 -3.50
N ARG A 261 3.91 -6.19 -4.26
CA ARG A 261 2.55 -5.86 -4.75
C ARG A 261 2.01 -6.94 -5.70
N LEU A 262 2.85 -7.40 -6.64
CA LEU A 262 2.47 -8.48 -7.56
C LEU A 262 2.23 -9.79 -6.81
N ALA A 263 3.15 -10.20 -5.92
CA ALA A 263 3.00 -11.43 -5.13
C ALA A 263 1.80 -11.38 -4.18
N ARG A 264 1.45 -10.21 -3.63
CA ARG A 264 0.22 -10.03 -2.84
C ARG A 264 -1.02 -10.20 -3.71
N ALA A 265 -1.04 -9.57 -4.89
CA ALA A 265 -2.15 -9.70 -5.83
C ALA A 265 -2.31 -11.15 -6.34
N GLU A 266 -1.18 -11.81 -6.65
CA GLU A 266 -1.17 -13.23 -7.04
C GLU A 266 -1.61 -14.17 -5.91
N ALA A 267 -1.14 -13.90 -4.66
CA ALA A 267 -1.55 -14.67 -3.49
C ALA A 267 -3.04 -14.47 -3.15
N GLU A 268 -3.56 -13.28 -3.34
CA GLU A 268 -4.97 -12.96 -3.13
C GLU A 268 -5.83 -13.65 -4.21
N ALA A 269 -5.45 -13.54 -5.47
CA ALA A 269 -6.09 -14.25 -6.57
C ALA A 269 -6.00 -15.78 -6.40
N ALA A 270 -4.86 -16.31 -5.94
CA ALA A 270 -4.70 -17.73 -5.65
C ALA A 270 -5.54 -18.21 -4.45
N ARG A 271 -5.72 -17.36 -3.42
CA ARG A 271 -6.60 -17.64 -2.28
C ARG A 271 -8.07 -17.64 -2.71
N GLU A 272 -8.50 -16.66 -3.49
CA GLU A 272 -9.87 -16.58 -3.99
C GLU A 272 -10.19 -17.76 -4.93
N THR A 273 -9.27 -18.05 -5.85
CA THR A 273 -9.43 -19.21 -6.73
C THR A 273 -9.33 -20.53 -5.98
N GLY A 274 -8.47 -20.60 -4.95
CA GLY A 274 -8.36 -21.76 -4.06
C GLY A 274 -9.60 -21.97 -3.20
N ALA A 275 -10.15 -20.89 -2.64
CA ALA A 275 -11.39 -20.93 -1.87
C ALA A 275 -12.59 -21.35 -2.74
N ALA A 276 -12.71 -20.77 -3.93
CA ALA A 276 -13.76 -21.14 -4.88
C ALA A 276 -13.65 -22.61 -5.34
N ARG A 277 -12.43 -23.11 -5.55
CA ARG A 277 -12.20 -24.52 -5.86
C ARG A 277 -12.50 -25.44 -4.68
N ALA A 278 -12.11 -25.02 -3.46
CA ALA A 278 -12.41 -25.79 -2.25
C ALA A 278 -13.92 -25.85 -1.95
N GLU A 279 -14.64 -24.76 -2.15
CA GLU A 279 -16.10 -24.74 -2.05
C GLU A 279 -16.77 -25.60 -3.11
N ALA A 280 -16.32 -25.52 -4.36
CA ALA A 280 -16.82 -26.36 -5.43
C ALA A 280 -16.53 -27.84 -5.16
N GLN A 281 -15.36 -28.15 -4.60
CA GLN A 281 -14.95 -29.52 -4.26
C GLN A 281 -15.68 -30.03 -3.02
N ALA A 282 -15.93 -29.17 -2.03
CA ALA A 282 -16.75 -29.50 -0.86
C ALA A 282 -18.23 -29.71 -1.24
N ALA A 283 -18.76 -28.89 -2.15
CA ALA A 283 -20.09 -29.07 -2.69
C ALA A 283 -20.19 -30.38 -3.48
N TRP A 284 -19.18 -30.67 -4.29
CA TRP A 284 -19.10 -31.95 -5.03
C TRP A 284 -19.04 -33.16 -4.09
N LEU A 285 -18.20 -33.09 -3.02
CA LEU A 285 -18.10 -34.15 -2.01
C LEU A 285 -19.38 -34.34 -1.21
N ARG A 286 -20.12 -33.26 -0.90
CA ARG A 286 -21.42 -33.35 -0.22
C ARG A 286 -22.49 -34.06 -1.07
N VAL A 287 -22.46 -33.79 -2.37
CA VAL A 287 -23.42 -34.43 -3.31
C VAL A 287 -23.08 -35.91 -3.55
N HIS A 288 -21.80 -36.30 -3.37
CA HIS A 288 -21.32 -37.64 -3.68
C HIS A 288 -21.00 -38.49 -2.44
N GLY A 289 -21.23 -37.95 -1.21
CA GLY A 289 -20.94 -38.62 0.06
C GLY A 289 -21.83 -39.84 0.37
N GLU A 290 -22.88 -40.06 -0.42
CA GLU A 290 -23.79 -41.25 -0.27
C GLU A 290 -23.66 -42.24 -1.42
N VAL A 291 -22.62 -42.16 -2.26
CA VAL A 291 -22.47 -43.02 -3.43
C VAL A 291 -21.50 -44.16 -3.14
N ASP A 292 -21.92 -45.39 -3.50
CA ASP A 292 -21.16 -46.63 -3.40
C ASP A 292 -19.71 -46.51 -3.94
N PRO A 293 -18.69 -47.05 -3.23
CA PRO A 293 -17.28 -46.96 -3.61
C PRO A 293 -16.95 -47.38 -5.04
N ALA A 294 -17.73 -48.31 -5.60
CA ALA A 294 -17.53 -48.77 -6.98
C ALA A 294 -17.86 -47.71 -8.02
N THR A 295 -18.87 -46.90 -7.75
CA THR A 295 -19.28 -45.77 -8.61
C THR A 295 -18.29 -44.59 -8.50
N LEU A 296 -17.67 -44.38 -7.35
CA LEU A 296 -16.62 -43.37 -7.16
C LEU A 296 -15.34 -43.71 -7.93
N HIS A 297 -15.00 -45.01 -8.00
CA HIS A 297 -13.84 -45.42 -8.80
C HIS A 297 -14.09 -45.31 -10.31
N ALA A 298 -15.31 -45.55 -10.77
CA ALA A 298 -15.68 -45.35 -12.17
C ALA A 298 -15.65 -43.85 -12.57
N LEU A 299 -16.12 -42.99 -11.69
CA LEU A 299 -16.06 -41.50 -11.88
C LEU A 299 -14.63 -40.94 -11.82
N ALA A 300 -13.78 -41.50 -10.97
CA ALA A 300 -12.37 -41.15 -10.91
C ALA A 300 -11.63 -41.59 -12.18
N ALA A 301 -11.93 -42.78 -12.70
CA ALA A 301 -11.35 -43.30 -13.94
C ALA A 301 -11.77 -42.47 -15.17
N THR A 302 -13.04 -42.04 -15.24
CA THR A 302 -13.52 -41.16 -16.33
C THR A 302 -12.87 -39.79 -16.28
N ARG A 303 -12.67 -39.17 -15.09
CA ARG A 303 -11.97 -37.91 -14.98
C ARG A 303 -10.46 -37.98 -15.24
N LEU A 304 -9.84 -39.11 -14.95
CA LEU A 304 -8.46 -39.37 -15.35
C LEU A 304 -8.31 -39.46 -16.87
N ALA A 305 -9.27 -40.08 -17.52
CA ALA A 305 -9.31 -40.20 -18.98
C ALA A 305 -9.54 -38.86 -19.71
N GLU A 306 -10.31 -37.96 -19.10
CA GLU A 306 -10.59 -36.63 -19.65
C GLU A 306 -9.39 -35.64 -19.51
N ASN A 307 -8.52 -35.89 -18.53
CA ASN A 307 -7.37 -35.01 -18.25
C ASN A 307 -6.02 -35.55 -18.77
N VAL A 308 -6.03 -36.58 -19.59
CA VAL A 308 -4.79 -37.02 -20.24
C VAL A 308 -4.40 -35.98 -21.33
N PRO A 309 -3.29 -35.30 -21.18
CA PRO A 309 -2.86 -34.35 -22.20
C PRO A 309 -2.59 -35.11 -23.49
N ARG A 310 -3.22 -34.70 -24.59
CA ARG A 310 -2.92 -35.24 -25.91
C ARG A 310 -1.48 -34.82 -26.25
N ILE A 311 -0.57 -35.76 -26.14
CA ILE A 311 0.80 -35.61 -26.58
C ILE A 311 0.82 -35.81 -28.08
N GLU A 312 0.79 -34.72 -28.84
CA GLU A 312 0.76 -34.77 -30.33
C GLU A 312 2.09 -35.16 -30.96
N SER A 313 3.20 -35.08 -30.23
CA SER A 313 4.51 -35.54 -30.74
C SER A 313 5.48 -35.82 -29.60
N LEU A 314 5.87 -37.07 -29.44
CA LEU A 314 6.99 -37.50 -28.60
C LEU A 314 8.18 -37.77 -29.53
N THR A 315 9.02 -36.79 -29.78
CA THR A 315 10.32 -37.02 -30.40
C THR A 315 11.31 -37.50 -29.34
N LEU A 316 11.41 -38.80 -29.20
CA LEU A 316 12.45 -39.42 -28.42
C LEU A 316 13.75 -39.39 -29.21
N SER A 317 14.67 -38.50 -28.85
CA SER A 317 16.02 -38.56 -29.37
C SER A 317 16.76 -39.76 -28.71
N PRO A 318 17.56 -40.52 -29.46
CA PRO A 318 18.24 -41.73 -28.97
C PRO A 318 19.13 -41.51 -27.75
N ASP A 319 19.59 -40.28 -27.52
CA ASP A 319 20.45 -39.93 -26.39
C ASP A 319 19.76 -39.96 -25.01
N VAL A 320 18.42 -39.83 -24.97
CA VAL A 320 17.67 -39.86 -23.71
C VAL A 320 17.45 -41.28 -23.23
N LEU A 321 17.35 -42.22 -24.16
CA LEU A 321 17.19 -43.65 -23.84
C LEU A 321 18.48 -44.27 -23.29
N THR A 322 19.65 -43.85 -23.82
CA THR A 322 20.95 -44.30 -23.28
C THR A 322 21.24 -43.76 -21.88
N GLY A 323 20.80 -42.53 -21.58
CA GLY A 323 20.94 -41.91 -20.24
C GLY A 323 20.05 -42.58 -19.18
N LEU A 324 18.88 -43.05 -19.56
CA LEU A 324 17.92 -43.76 -18.66
C LEU A 324 18.32 -45.20 -18.39
N LEU A 325 18.82 -45.90 -19.39
CA LEU A 325 19.35 -47.27 -19.25
C LEU A 325 20.64 -47.32 -18.44
N ALA A 326 21.47 -46.29 -18.53
CA ALA A 326 22.69 -46.20 -17.72
C ALA A 326 22.40 -45.96 -16.22
N LYS A 327 21.26 -45.33 -15.87
CA LYS A 327 20.82 -45.14 -14.47
C LYS A 327 20.15 -46.33 -13.84
N LEU A 328 19.55 -47.22 -14.64
CA LEU A 328 18.89 -48.42 -14.15
C LEU A 328 19.81 -49.66 -13.98
N GLY A 329 21.04 -49.54 -14.46
CA GLY A 329 21.98 -50.68 -14.52
C GLY A 329 23.15 -50.64 -13.50
N ARG A 330 23.09 -49.79 -12.46
CA ARG A 330 24.17 -49.79 -11.46
C ARG A 330 23.68 -50.31 -10.13
N PRO A 331 24.12 -51.51 -9.73
CA PRO A 331 23.97 -51.96 -8.36
C PRO A 331 24.97 -51.22 -7.46
N GLU A 332 24.51 -50.88 -6.27
CA GLU A 332 25.28 -50.35 -5.16
C GLU A 332 26.45 -51.30 -4.79
N GLY A 333 27.61 -50.74 -4.65
CA GLY A 333 28.79 -51.45 -4.20
C GLY A 333 29.92 -50.51 -3.76
N ARG A 334 29.80 -50.08 -2.55
CA ARG A 334 30.84 -50.11 -1.46
C ARG A 334 32.29 -49.77 -1.79
N ALA A 335 32.74 -48.75 -1.10
CA ALA A 335 33.94 -48.66 -0.29
C ALA A 335 35.29 -48.33 -0.93
N GLU A 336 35.92 -47.49 -0.17
CA GLU A 336 37.32 -47.41 0.19
C GLU A 336 38.30 -46.60 -0.70
N SER A 337 38.62 -45.48 -0.15
CA SER A 337 39.92 -45.18 0.48
C SER A 337 41.12 -44.93 -0.44
N ARG A 338 41.85 -43.97 0.01
CA ARG A 338 43.30 -43.72 -0.13
C ARG A 338 43.77 -42.93 -1.36
N ALA A 339 44.22 -41.79 -1.11
CA ALA A 339 45.54 -41.38 -0.60
C ALA A 339 46.45 -40.82 -1.71
N VAL A 340 47.00 -39.66 -1.43
CA VAL A 340 48.42 -39.30 -1.63
C VAL A 340 48.94 -39.13 -3.06
N GLY A 341 49.47 -37.93 -3.24
CA GLY A 341 50.55 -37.72 -4.20
C GLY A 341 50.47 -36.42 -4.96
N ARG A 342 50.97 -35.33 -4.41
CA ARG A 342 52.33 -34.81 -4.63
C ARG A 342 52.71 -34.56 -6.09
N ARG A 343 53.03 -33.34 -6.30
CA ARG A 343 54.14 -32.75 -7.12
C ARG A 343 53.63 -31.72 -8.13
N GLU A 344 54.05 -30.54 -7.86
CA GLU A 344 55.20 -29.85 -8.49
C GLU A 344 54.94 -29.46 -9.92
N GLY A 345 55.07 -28.20 -10.12
CA GLY A 345 55.79 -27.70 -11.23
C GLY A 345 55.30 -26.39 -11.82
N ARG A 346 55.85 -25.32 -11.37
CA ARG A 346 56.75 -24.40 -12.09
C ARG A 346 56.14 -23.63 -13.29
N ALA A 347 56.25 -22.34 -13.10
CA ALA A 347 56.83 -21.35 -13.97
C ALA A 347 55.96 -20.73 -15.03
N GLY A 348 55.91 -19.42 -15.01
CA GLY A 348 56.45 -18.61 -16.07
C GLY A 348 55.50 -17.54 -16.57
N ALA A 349 55.98 -16.33 -16.31
CA ALA A 349 55.76 -15.03 -16.92
C ALA A 349 54.82 -14.08 -16.14
#